data_bfef8f8289a28fcc8cdd3145e4e1422f
#
_entry.id   bfef8f8289a28fcc8cdd3145e4e1422f
#
_cell.length_a   1.000
_cell.length_b   1.000
_cell.length_c   1.000
_cell.angle_alpha   90.00
_cell.angle_beta   90.00
_cell.angle_gamma   90.00
#
_symmetry.space_group_name_H-M   'P 1'
#
loop_
_entity.id
_entity.type
_entity.pdbx_description
1 polymer ?
#
loop_
_entity_poly.entity_id
_entity_poly.type
_entity_poly.pdbx_seq_one_letter_code
_entity_poly.pdbx_strand_id
1 'polypeptide(L)'
;LGDVYKRQALEAFGAKVFKVSQDEQGNRLTWLRVTGGALKVKAQLTGEVDGEPWAEKANQLRLYSGAKFTLAECIGPGQVCAVTGLTKARPGEGLGAERDSDLPVLEPVLSYQVLLPEGADVHAALGKLHRLEEEEPQLHVVWNETLGEIHVQLMGEIQLEVLKSLLAERYGLEVSFGPGGILYKETITEAMEGVGHYEPLRHYAEVHLKLEPLPRGSGMQFAADCREEVLDKNWQRLVLTHLEEKQHLGVLIGAPLTDVKITLIAGRAHLKHTEGGDFRQATYR
;
A
#
# COMPACT_ATOMS: atom_id res chain seq x y z
N LEU A 1 4.10 17.93 34.25
CA LEU A 1 5.43 17.47 33.82
C LEU A 1 5.29 16.00 33.49
N GLY A 2 5.07 15.75 32.19
CA GLY A 2 4.70 14.44 31.70
C GLY A 2 5.82 13.41 31.85
N ASP A 3 5.46 12.25 32.31
CA ASP A 3 6.25 11.04 32.25
C ASP A 3 6.60 10.77 30.78
N VAL A 4 7.87 11.03 30.46
CA VAL A 4 8.45 10.50 29.23
C VAL A 4 8.54 9.00 29.44
N TYR A 5 7.61 8.25 28.89
CA TYR A 5 7.69 6.80 28.78
C TYR A 5 9.00 6.47 28.06
N LYS A 6 10.04 6.14 28.81
CA LYS A 6 11.21 5.48 28.27
C LYS A 6 10.72 4.09 27.83
N ARG A 7 10.37 3.93 26.55
CA ARG A 7 10.24 2.60 26.00
C ARG A 7 11.55 1.88 26.29
N GLN A 8 11.49 0.81 27.08
CA GLN A 8 12.64 -0.06 27.30
C GLN A 8 13.09 -0.56 25.92
N ALA A 9 14.38 -0.45 25.65
CA ALA A 9 14.94 -0.98 24.41
C ALA A 9 14.64 -2.49 24.36
N LEU A 10 14.15 -2.95 23.22
CA LEU A 10 13.99 -4.39 22.98
C LEU A 10 15.34 -5.06 23.04
N GLU A 11 15.43 -6.26 23.64
CA GLU A 11 16.68 -7.04 23.67
C GLU A 11 17.06 -7.51 22.25
N ALA A 12 16.07 -7.91 21.46
CA ALA A 12 16.25 -8.26 20.06
C ALA A 12 16.31 -7.01 19.17
N PHE A 13 16.95 -7.14 18.00
CA PHE A 13 16.97 -6.06 17.02
C PHE A 13 15.54 -5.65 16.63
N GLY A 14 15.32 -4.36 16.69
CA GLY A 14 14.09 -3.71 16.24
C GLY A 14 14.40 -2.33 15.69
N ALA A 15 13.74 -1.92 14.63
CA ALA A 15 13.84 -0.59 14.08
C ALA A 15 12.52 -0.16 13.45
N LYS A 16 12.24 1.16 13.46
CA LYS A 16 11.09 1.76 12.81
C LYS A 16 11.54 2.62 11.65
N VAL A 17 11.06 2.30 10.46
CA VAL A 17 11.22 3.14 9.28
C VAL A 17 10.23 4.32 9.37
N PHE A 18 10.71 5.54 9.25
CA PHE A 18 9.84 6.72 9.37
C PHE A 18 9.89 7.66 8.16
N LYS A 19 10.89 7.50 7.28
CA LYS A 19 11.04 8.32 6.08
C LYS A 19 11.85 7.60 5.03
N VAL A 20 11.52 7.87 3.76
CA VAL A 20 12.37 7.58 2.59
C VAL A 20 12.74 8.90 1.94
N SER A 21 13.95 9.02 1.43
CA SER A 21 14.41 10.16 0.63
C SER A 21 15.50 9.73 -0.34
N GLN A 22 15.98 10.65 -1.17
CA GLN A 22 17.14 10.43 -2.03
C GLN A 22 18.28 11.37 -1.61
N ASP A 23 19.52 10.91 -1.79
CA ASP A 23 20.69 11.76 -1.66
C ASP A 23 20.92 12.59 -2.95
N GLU A 24 21.91 13.49 -2.93
CA GLU A 24 22.25 14.34 -4.08
C GLU A 24 22.64 13.55 -5.35
N GLN A 25 22.98 12.27 -5.20
CA GLN A 25 23.32 11.36 -6.29
C GLN A 25 22.14 10.51 -6.76
N GLY A 26 20.94 10.70 -6.16
CA GLY A 26 19.74 9.93 -6.46
C GLY A 26 19.70 8.56 -5.82
N ASN A 27 20.58 8.24 -4.86
CA ASN A 27 20.51 6.98 -4.13
C ASN A 27 19.41 7.05 -3.08
N ARG A 28 18.60 5.99 -3.00
CA ARG A 28 17.57 5.87 -2.00
C ARG A 28 18.15 5.74 -0.58
N LEU A 29 17.63 6.55 0.32
CA LEU A 29 17.94 6.56 1.74
C LEU A 29 16.69 6.14 2.53
N THR A 30 16.78 5.05 3.26
CA THR A 30 15.75 4.62 4.19
C THR A 30 16.11 5.07 5.59
N TRP A 31 15.34 6.02 6.13
CA TRP A 31 15.55 6.57 7.46
C TRP A 31 14.84 5.73 8.50
N LEU A 32 15.59 5.28 9.47
CA LEU A 32 15.05 4.47 10.55
C LEU A 32 15.59 4.89 11.91
N ARG A 33 14.81 4.58 12.94
CA ARG A 33 15.21 4.66 14.33
C ARG A 33 15.33 3.26 14.88
N VAL A 34 16.48 2.91 15.41
CA VAL A 34 16.69 1.64 16.10
C VAL A 34 15.98 1.69 17.45
N THR A 35 15.09 0.73 17.72
CA THR A 35 14.28 0.64 18.94
C THR A 35 14.76 -0.43 19.90
N GLY A 36 15.53 -1.40 19.40
CA GLY A 36 16.13 -2.48 20.20
C GLY A 36 17.34 -3.11 19.54
N GLY A 37 18.16 -3.80 20.31
CA GLY A 37 19.37 -4.43 19.82
C GLY A 37 20.33 -3.46 19.12
N ALA A 38 20.96 -3.90 18.03
CA ALA A 38 21.87 -3.06 17.25
C ALA A 38 21.80 -3.43 15.77
N LEU A 39 21.84 -2.42 14.91
CA LEU A 39 21.94 -2.59 13.46
C LEU A 39 23.41 -2.52 13.04
N LYS A 40 23.91 -3.55 12.38
CA LYS A 40 25.26 -3.58 11.82
C LYS A 40 25.23 -3.38 10.31
N VAL A 41 26.30 -2.80 9.78
CA VAL A 41 26.51 -2.72 8.33
C VAL A 41 26.51 -4.14 7.73
N LYS A 42 25.92 -4.29 6.51
CA LYS A 42 25.71 -5.57 5.83
C LYS A 42 24.74 -6.55 6.52
N ALA A 43 24.07 -6.14 7.61
CA ALA A 43 23.00 -6.93 8.19
C ALA A 43 21.87 -7.13 7.15
N GLN A 44 21.34 -8.33 7.11
CA GLN A 44 20.15 -8.64 6.31
C GLN A 44 18.91 -8.21 7.10
N LEU A 45 18.11 -7.38 6.49
CA LEU A 45 16.82 -6.94 7.01
C LEU A 45 15.71 -7.60 6.20
N THR A 46 14.62 -7.89 6.86
CA THR A 46 13.44 -8.54 6.27
C THR A 46 12.20 -7.74 6.62
N GLY A 47 11.24 -7.76 5.75
CA GLY A 47 9.92 -7.16 5.95
C GLY A 47 8.92 -7.75 4.96
N GLU A 48 7.76 -7.14 4.87
CA GLU A 48 6.68 -7.56 3.98
C GLU A 48 6.04 -6.33 3.34
N VAL A 49 5.79 -6.40 2.04
CA VAL A 49 5.13 -5.33 1.29
C VAL A 49 4.04 -5.95 0.44
N ASP A 50 2.80 -5.51 0.65
CA ASP A 50 1.62 -5.99 -0.10
C ASP A 50 1.45 -7.53 -0.06
N GLY A 51 1.81 -8.16 1.08
CA GLY A 51 1.78 -9.61 1.27
C GLY A 51 2.99 -10.37 0.70
N GLU A 52 3.94 -9.67 0.07
CA GLU A 52 5.17 -10.26 -0.45
C GLU A 52 6.35 -10.03 0.52
N PRO A 53 6.99 -11.09 1.02
CA PRO A 53 8.15 -10.95 1.87
C PRO A 53 9.36 -10.44 1.08
N TRP A 54 10.17 -9.59 1.72
CA TRP A 54 11.43 -9.13 1.16
C TRP A 54 12.62 -9.34 2.12
N ALA A 55 13.82 -9.45 1.56
CA ALA A 55 15.06 -9.57 2.31
C ALA A 55 16.17 -8.80 1.59
N GLU A 56 16.68 -7.74 2.20
CA GLU A 56 17.69 -6.86 1.63
C GLU A 56 18.82 -6.58 2.64
N LYS A 57 19.96 -6.12 2.15
CA LYS A 57 21.13 -5.83 3.00
C LYS A 57 21.30 -4.33 3.24
N ALA A 58 21.50 -3.96 4.49
CA ALA A 58 21.90 -2.60 4.89
C ALA A 58 23.33 -2.31 4.41
N ASN A 59 23.48 -1.70 3.24
CA ASN A 59 24.80 -1.52 2.61
C ASN A 59 25.69 -0.52 3.34
N GLN A 60 25.12 0.63 3.73
CA GLN A 60 25.79 1.67 4.51
C GLN A 60 24.83 2.16 5.59
N LEU A 61 25.40 2.51 6.74
CA LEU A 61 24.70 3.19 7.82
C LEU A 61 25.26 4.61 7.91
N ARG A 62 24.44 5.62 7.65
CA ARG A 62 24.83 7.02 7.61
C ARG A 62 24.23 7.78 8.78
N LEU A 63 25.07 8.41 9.58
CA LEU A 63 24.67 9.33 10.63
C LEU A 63 24.79 10.75 10.10
N TYR A 64 23.65 11.45 9.94
CA TYR A 64 23.60 12.79 9.42
C TYR A 64 23.70 13.85 10.51
N SER A 65 24.45 14.93 10.22
CA SER A 65 24.51 16.17 10.99
C SER A 65 24.38 17.34 10.01
N GLY A 66 23.17 17.85 9.85
CA GLY A 66 22.84 18.76 8.75
C GLY A 66 22.98 18.08 7.39
N ALA A 67 23.68 18.70 6.44
CA ALA A 67 23.91 18.15 5.10
C ALA A 67 25.05 17.10 5.05
N LYS A 68 25.86 16.98 6.11
CA LYS A 68 26.98 16.07 6.15
C LYS A 68 26.63 14.77 6.88
N PHE A 69 27.24 13.68 6.48
CA PHE A 69 27.08 12.41 7.17
C PHE A 69 28.43 11.73 7.47
N THR A 70 28.43 10.88 8.47
CA THR A 70 29.52 9.95 8.77
C THR A 70 29.03 8.52 8.62
N LEU A 71 29.89 7.62 8.16
CA LEU A 71 29.59 6.20 8.10
C LEU A 71 29.75 5.57 9.49
N ALA A 72 28.80 4.72 9.86
CA ALA A 72 28.86 3.94 11.09
C ALA A 72 28.87 2.44 10.75
N GLU A 73 29.59 1.65 11.52
CA GLU A 73 29.56 0.19 11.39
C GLU A 73 28.41 -0.45 12.17
N CYS A 74 27.96 0.25 13.21
CA CYS A 74 26.91 -0.22 14.11
C CYS A 74 26.09 0.96 14.65
N ILE A 75 24.76 0.79 14.72
CA ILE A 75 23.80 1.76 15.28
C ILE A 75 23.08 1.10 16.44
N GLY A 76 23.11 1.74 17.60
CA GLY A 76 22.46 1.27 18.82
C GLY A 76 21.02 1.78 19.01
N PRO A 77 20.32 1.27 20.05
CA PRO A 77 18.97 1.68 20.37
C PRO A 77 18.85 3.19 20.63
N GLY A 78 17.75 3.79 20.15
CA GLY A 78 17.45 5.21 20.28
C GLY A 78 18.09 6.10 19.21
N GLN A 79 19.08 5.60 18.48
CA GLN A 79 19.74 6.34 17.42
C GLN A 79 18.93 6.31 16.11
N VAL A 80 19.08 7.38 15.33
CA VAL A 80 18.49 7.54 13.99
C VAL A 80 19.62 7.46 12.97
N CYS A 81 19.40 6.73 11.89
CA CYS A 81 20.32 6.66 10.77
C CYS A 81 19.59 6.55 9.43
N ALA A 82 20.28 6.91 8.35
CA ALA A 82 19.87 6.60 7.00
C ALA A 82 20.61 5.37 6.50
N VAL A 83 19.88 4.44 5.90
CA VAL A 83 20.40 3.17 5.39
C VAL A 83 20.29 3.16 3.88
N THR A 84 21.36 2.73 3.20
CA THR A 84 21.35 2.46 1.76
C THR A 84 21.23 0.97 1.50
N GLY A 85 20.63 0.61 0.36
CA GLY A 85 20.49 -0.80 -0.06
C GLY A 85 19.14 -1.42 0.29
N LEU A 86 18.23 -0.65 0.90
CA LEU A 86 16.85 -1.05 1.13
C LEU A 86 15.98 -0.38 0.07
N THR A 87 15.38 -1.18 -0.82
CA THR A 87 14.54 -0.68 -1.93
C THR A 87 13.05 -0.90 -1.67
N LYS A 88 12.73 -1.85 -0.80
CA LYS A 88 11.35 -2.28 -0.51
C LYS A 88 10.77 -1.62 0.75
N ALA A 89 11.61 -1.31 1.75
CA ALA A 89 11.16 -0.78 3.02
C ALA A 89 10.36 0.53 2.86
N ARG A 90 9.23 0.66 3.56
CA ARG A 90 8.30 1.81 3.48
C ARG A 90 8.23 2.57 4.81
N PRO A 91 7.91 3.88 4.79
CA PRO A 91 7.61 4.61 6.02
C PRO A 91 6.47 3.95 6.81
N GLY A 92 6.65 3.82 8.12
CA GLY A 92 5.70 3.15 9.01
C GLY A 92 6.00 1.68 9.27
N GLU A 93 6.85 1.05 8.45
CA GLU A 93 7.23 -0.35 8.60
C GLU A 93 8.10 -0.58 9.84
N GLY A 94 7.84 -1.66 10.57
CA GLY A 94 8.65 -2.18 11.66
C GLY A 94 9.58 -3.28 11.17
N LEU A 95 10.84 -3.19 11.53
CA LEU A 95 11.85 -4.18 11.16
C LEU A 95 12.27 -5.01 12.38
N GLY A 96 12.48 -6.30 12.20
CA GLY A 96 12.86 -7.22 13.26
C GLY A 96 11.75 -7.40 14.31
N ALA A 97 12.04 -7.07 15.57
CA ALA A 97 11.07 -7.18 16.68
C ALA A 97 10.12 -5.98 16.80
N GLU A 98 10.28 -4.93 15.98
CA GLU A 98 9.39 -3.78 15.97
C GLU A 98 8.16 -4.08 15.12
N ARG A 99 6.99 -3.56 15.56
CA ARG A 99 5.72 -3.72 14.84
C ARG A 99 5.51 -2.57 13.86
N ASP A 100 4.72 -2.78 12.84
CA ASP A 100 4.27 -1.71 11.96
C ASP A 100 3.51 -0.63 12.74
N SER A 101 3.53 0.59 12.23
CA SER A 101 2.75 1.68 12.80
C SER A 101 1.32 1.58 12.31
N ASP A 102 0.36 1.74 13.22
CA ASP A 102 -1.00 2.10 12.83
C ASP A 102 -0.95 3.56 12.33
N LEU A 103 -0.61 3.74 11.08
CA LEU A 103 -0.67 5.07 10.45
C LEU A 103 -2.14 5.42 10.27
N PRO A 104 -2.61 6.59 10.76
CA PRO A 104 -3.89 7.11 10.30
C PRO A 104 -3.74 7.35 8.81
N VAL A 105 -4.39 6.52 8.02
CA VAL A 105 -4.40 6.66 6.57
C VAL A 105 -5.28 7.87 6.25
N LEU A 106 -4.66 9.04 6.13
CA LEU A 106 -5.28 10.17 5.50
C LEU A 106 -5.32 9.86 4.01
N GLU A 107 -6.49 9.46 3.53
CA GLU A 107 -6.67 9.18 2.11
C GLU A 107 -6.75 10.48 1.30
N PRO A 108 -6.13 10.54 0.12
CA PRO A 108 -6.27 11.66 -0.77
C PRO A 108 -7.74 11.85 -1.18
N VAL A 109 -8.15 13.10 -1.34
CA VAL A 109 -9.53 13.46 -1.69
C VAL A 109 -9.66 14.14 -3.05
N LEU A 110 -8.54 14.57 -3.63
CA LEU A 110 -8.48 15.27 -4.91
C LEU A 110 -7.58 14.51 -5.90
N SER A 111 -8.00 14.46 -7.14
CA SER A 111 -7.23 13.90 -8.26
C SER A 111 -7.01 14.97 -9.31
N TYR A 112 -5.78 15.07 -9.81
CA TYR A 112 -5.40 16.02 -10.85
C TYR A 112 -4.64 15.28 -11.95
N GLN A 113 -4.99 15.58 -13.21
CA GLN A 113 -4.22 15.13 -14.37
C GLN A 113 -2.90 15.90 -14.43
N VAL A 114 -1.79 15.17 -14.63
CA VAL A 114 -0.48 15.76 -14.87
C VAL A 114 -0.33 16.05 -16.36
N LEU A 115 -0.21 17.31 -16.70
CA LEU A 115 0.00 17.76 -18.08
C LEU A 115 1.52 17.96 -18.30
N LEU A 116 2.07 17.09 -19.13
CA LEU A 116 3.48 17.11 -19.49
C LEU A 116 3.77 18.13 -20.59
N PRO A 117 4.98 18.71 -20.65
CA PRO A 117 5.41 19.56 -21.77
C PRO A 117 5.46 18.76 -23.07
N GLU A 118 5.31 19.46 -24.18
CA GLU A 118 5.33 18.86 -25.52
C GLU A 118 6.64 18.08 -25.77
N GLY A 119 6.52 16.85 -26.24
CA GLY A 119 7.66 15.96 -26.51
C GLY A 119 8.26 15.27 -25.28
N ALA A 120 7.69 15.44 -24.09
CA ALA A 120 8.16 14.72 -22.91
C ALA A 120 7.81 13.22 -22.98
N ASP A 121 8.73 12.38 -22.55
CA ASP A 121 8.49 10.94 -22.40
C ASP A 121 7.61 10.67 -21.16
N VAL A 122 6.40 10.18 -21.41
CA VAL A 122 5.38 9.89 -20.40
C VAL A 122 5.87 8.81 -19.42
N HIS A 123 6.53 7.77 -19.88
CA HIS A 123 7.02 6.70 -19.02
C HIS A 123 8.19 7.16 -18.14
N ALA A 124 9.08 8.00 -18.69
CA ALA A 124 10.14 8.60 -17.89
C ALA A 124 9.58 9.56 -16.83
N ALA A 125 8.54 10.32 -17.16
CA ALA A 125 7.84 11.19 -16.21
C ALA A 125 7.14 10.39 -15.11
N LEU A 126 6.44 9.31 -15.48
CA LEU A 126 5.80 8.39 -14.55
C LEU A 126 6.82 7.80 -13.54
N GLY A 127 7.97 7.35 -14.03
CA GLY A 127 9.05 6.86 -13.16
C GLY A 127 9.59 7.90 -12.18
N LYS A 128 9.63 9.19 -12.56
CA LYS A 128 10.02 10.29 -11.66
C LYS A 128 8.95 10.55 -10.59
N LEU A 129 7.68 10.50 -10.97
CA LEU A 129 6.55 10.68 -10.05
C LEU A 129 6.47 9.54 -9.02
N HIS A 130 6.66 8.29 -9.43
CA HIS A 130 6.72 7.15 -8.50
C HIS A 130 7.87 7.27 -7.49
N ARG A 131 9.01 7.83 -7.89
CA ARG A 131 10.09 8.11 -6.93
C ARG A 131 9.70 9.15 -5.87
N LEU A 132 8.91 10.16 -6.26
CA LEU A 132 8.38 11.14 -5.30
C LEU A 132 7.30 10.53 -4.40
N GLU A 133 6.47 9.64 -4.93
CA GLU A 133 5.48 8.86 -4.16
C GLU A 133 6.15 8.01 -3.06
N GLU A 134 7.33 7.42 -3.34
CA GLU A 134 8.10 6.70 -2.31
C GLU A 134 8.54 7.59 -1.15
N GLU A 135 8.80 8.88 -1.43
CA GLU A 135 9.22 9.86 -0.41
C GLU A 135 8.03 10.46 0.35
N GLU A 136 6.90 10.63 -0.34
CA GLU A 136 5.68 11.27 0.16
C GLU A 136 4.51 10.27 0.16
N PRO A 137 4.27 9.55 1.27
CA PRO A 137 3.24 8.51 1.34
C PRO A 137 1.80 9.00 1.10
N GLN A 138 1.58 10.32 1.14
CA GLN A 138 0.26 10.94 0.88
C GLN A 138 0.04 11.27 -0.61
N LEU A 139 1.07 11.15 -1.44
CA LEU A 139 0.98 11.27 -2.88
C LEU A 139 0.70 9.90 -3.47
N HIS A 140 -0.38 9.78 -4.24
CA HIS A 140 -0.67 8.58 -5.01
C HIS A 140 -0.62 8.91 -6.50
N VAL A 141 0.18 8.14 -7.23
CA VAL A 141 0.35 8.28 -8.68
C VAL A 141 -0.44 7.18 -9.37
N VAL A 142 -1.37 7.57 -10.22
CA VAL A 142 -2.25 6.65 -10.96
C VAL A 142 -2.00 6.79 -12.45
N TRP A 143 -1.62 5.69 -13.08
CA TRP A 143 -1.52 5.59 -14.52
C TRP A 143 -2.84 5.09 -15.10
N ASN A 144 -3.48 5.89 -15.95
CA ASN A 144 -4.67 5.48 -16.70
C ASN A 144 -4.26 4.98 -18.09
N GLU A 145 -4.18 3.66 -18.25
CA GLU A 145 -3.77 3.03 -19.51
C GLU A 145 -4.72 3.35 -20.67
N THR A 146 -6.03 3.47 -20.40
CA THR A 146 -7.03 3.70 -21.45
C THR A 146 -6.91 5.08 -22.06
N LEU A 147 -6.60 6.09 -21.23
CA LEU A 147 -6.46 7.48 -21.67
C LEU A 147 -5.00 7.85 -21.96
N GLY A 148 -4.04 7.05 -21.53
CA GLY A 148 -2.61 7.37 -21.60
C GLY A 148 -2.24 8.57 -20.73
N GLU A 149 -2.89 8.73 -19.59
CA GLU A 149 -2.76 9.90 -18.71
C GLU A 149 -2.19 9.52 -17.34
N ILE A 150 -1.38 10.43 -16.80
CA ILE A 150 -0.91 10.34 -15.42
C ILE A 150 -1.83 11.20 -14.54
N HIS A 151 -2.34 10.64 -13.46
CA HIS A 151 -3.07 11.35 -12.43
C HIS A 151 -2.31 11.31 -11.12
N VAL A 152 -2.37 12.39 -10.36
CA VAL A 152 -1.86 12.45 -8.99
C VAL A 152 -3.02 12.71 -8.05
N GLN A 153 -3.07 11.92 -6.98
CA GLN A 153 -4.07 12.05 -5.94
C GLN A 153 -3.40 12.60 -4.68
N LEU A 154 -4.00 13.63 -4.09
CA LEU A 154 -3.43 14.35 -2.95
C LEU A 154 -4.52 14.98 -2.07
N MET A 155 -4.10 15.55 -0.94
CA MET A 155 -4.98 16.11 0.08
C MET A 155 -5.43 17.55 -0.24
N GLY A 156 -4.65 18.29 -1.04
CA GLY A 156 -4.93 19.70 -1.29
C GLY A 156 -4.04 20.38 -2.30
N GLU A 157 -4.44 21.56 -2.76
CA GLU A 157 -3.78 22.33 -3.82
C GLU A 157 -2.35 22.75 -3.49
N ILE A 158 -2.03 22.98 -2.21
CA ILE A 158 -0.67 23.35 -1.80
C ILE A 158 0.33 22.25 -2.17
N GLN A 159 -0.07 20.98 -2.09
CA GLN A 159 0.78 19.87 -2.47
C GLN A 159 1.09 19.85 -3.98
N LEU A 160 0.19 20.38 -4.84
CA LEU A 160 0.48 20.53 -6.27
C LEU A 160 1.63 21.49 -6.54
N GLU A 161 1.66 22.64 -5.85
CA GLU A 161 2.72 23.62 -6.03
C GLU A 161 4.06 23.06 -5.54
N VAL A 162 4.05 22.33 -4.43
CA VAL A 162 5.24 21.63 -3.92
C VAL A 162 5.70 20.57 -4.93
N LEU A 163 4.78 19.75 -5.43
CA LEU A 163 5.07 18.71 -6.42
C LEU A 163 5.65 19.30 -7.71
N LYS A 164 5.06 20.40 -8.20
CA LYS A 164 5.55 21.13 -9.38
C LYS A 164 6.98 21.63 -9.18
N SER A 165 7.27 22.27 -8.04
CA SER A 165 8.60 22.75 -7.71
C SER A 165 9.62 21.61 -7.61
N LEU A 166 9.26 20.51 -6.96
CA LEU A 166 10.13 19.32 -6.83
C LEU A 166 10.45 18.69 -8.18
N LEU A 167 9.47 18.58 -9.09
CA LEU A 167 9.67 18.04 -10.43
C LEU A 167 10.58 18.95 -11.27
N ALA A 168 10.40 20.26 -11.18
CA ALA A 168 11.24 21.22 -11.89
C ALA A 168 12.68 21.24 -11.32
N GLU A 169 12.84 21.33 -10.00
CA GLU A 169 14.16 21.47 -9.36
C GLU A 169 15.00 20.19 -9.45
N ARG A 170 14.39 19.01 -9.21
CA ARG A 170 15.14 17.76 -9.15
C ARG A 170 15.31 17.07 -10.51
N TYR A 171 14.31 17.22 -11.38
CA TYR A 171 14.27 16.45 -12.63
C TYR A 171 14.23 17.32 -13.88
N GLY A 172 14.23 18.65 -13.74
CA GLY A 172 14.10 19.56 -14.87
C GLY A 172 12.81 19.36 -15.65
N LEU A 173 11.75 18.84 -15.00
CA LEU A 173 10.48 18.53 -15.61
C LEU A 173 9.43 19.57 -15.20
N GLU A 174 9.12 20.48 -16.12
CA GLU A 174 8.08 21.48 -15.93
C GLU A 174 6.72 20.87 -16.29
N VAL A 175 5.88 20.70 -15.28
CA VAL A 175 4.51 20.17 -15.45
C VAL A 175 3.49 21.25 -15.13
N SER A 176 2.29 21.07 -15.69
CA SER A 176 1.07 21.75 -15.25
C SER A 176 0.03 20.72 -14.84
N PHE A 177 -1.05 21.17 -14.20
CA PHE A 177 -2.10 20.29 -13.75
C PHE A 177 -3.42 20.69 -14.38
N GLY A 178 -4.18 19.68 -14.80
CA GLY A 178 -5.55 19.86 -15.27
C GLY A 178 -6.50 20.27 -14.13
N PRO A 179 -7.78 20.46 -14.44
CA PRO A 179 -8.77 20.74 -13.41
C PRO A 179 -8.84 19.58 -12.42
N GLY A 180 -8.92 19.92 -11.13
CA GLY A 180 -9.04 18.93 -10.06
C GLY A 180 -10.40 18.24 -10.09
N GLY A 181 -10.40 16.95 -9.83
CA GLY A 181 -11.60 16.14 -9.59
C GLY A 181 -11.69 15.65 -8.17
N ILE A 182 -12.89 15.54 -7.62
CA ILE A 182 -13.12 14.91 -6.31
C ILE A 182 -13.07 13.40 -6.49
N LEU A 183 -12.37 12.72 -5.60
CA LEU A 183 -12.36 11.26 -5.54
C LEU A 183 -13.63 10.78 -4.82
N TYR A 184 -14.55 10.25 -5.60
CA TYR A 184 -15.76 9.66 -5.08
C TYR A 184 -15.51 8.21 -4.63
N LYS A 185 -16.30 7.76 -3.66
CA LYS A 185 -16.44 6.35 -3.30
C LYS A 185 -17.91 5.97 -3.48
N GLU A 186 -18.15 4.71 -3.82
CA GLU A 186 -19.51 4.17 -3.93
C GLU A 186 -19.86 3.33 -2.70
N THR A 187 -21.13 3.25 -2.39
CA THR A 187 -21.69 2.33 -1.39
C THR A 187 -23.03 1.79 -1.87
N ILE A 188 -23.58 0.84 -1.13
CA ILE A 188 -24.91 0.28 -1.39
C ILE A 188 -25.91 0.82 -0.39
N THR A 189 -27.18 0.93 -0.79
CA THR A 189 -28.27 1.42 0.07
C THR A 189 -29.05 0.31 0.74
N GLU A 190 -29.05 -0.89 0.16
CA GLU A 190 -29.81 -2.03 0.62
C GLU A 190 -28.96 -3.28 0.62
N ALA A 191 -29.32 -4.25 1.46
CA ALA A 191 -28.65 -5.53 1.47
C ALA A 191 -29.01 -6.31 0.20
N MET A 192 -28.00 -6.96 -0.40
CA MET A 192 -28.18 -7.77 -1.60
C MET A 192 -27.33 -9.02 -1.54
N GLU A 193 -27.70 -10.02 -2.34
CA GLU A 193 -26.92 -11.22 -2.55
C GLU A 193 -26.34 -11.25 -3.96
N GLY A 194 -25.04 -11.52 -4.05
CA GLY A 194 -24.33 -11.77 -5.29
C GLY A 194 -23.89 -13.22 -5.37
N VAL A 195 -24.00 -13.79 -6.56
CA VAL A 195 -23.57 -15.18 -6.81
C VAL A 195 -22.49 -15.17 -7.90
N GLY A 196 -21.32 -15.65 -7.55
CA GLY A 196 -20.23 -15.90 -8.49
C GLY A 196 -20.15 -17.38 -8.84
N HIS A 197 -20.16 -17.69 -10.13
CA HIS A 197 -20.09 -19.06 -10.63
C HIS A 197 -19.00 -19.19 -11.69
N TYR A 198 -18.13 -20.18 -11.54
CA TYR A 198 -17.05 -20.49 -12.47
C TYR A 198 -17.06 -21.97 -12.81
N GLU A 199 -17.41 -22.29 -14.05
CA GLU A 199 -17.56 -23.66 -14.53
C GLU A 199 -17.05 -23.82 -15.98
N PRO A 200 -15.77 -23.53 -16.29
CA PRO A 200 -15.17 -23.95 -17.53
C PRO A 200 -14.84 -25.47 -17.48
N LEU A 201 -14.46 -26.03 -18.61
CA LEU A 201 -14.18 -27.47 -18.75
C LEU A 201 -13.24 -27.99 -17.63
N ARG A 202 -13.71 -28.93 -16.81
CA ARG A 202 -13.01 -29.55 -15.67
C ARG A 202 -12.72 -28.61 -14.47
N HIS A 203 -13.42 -27.49 -14.36
CA HIS A 203 -13.33 -26.60 -13.22
C HIS A 203 -14.72 -26.30 -12.67
N TYR A 204 -14.84 -26.10 -11.37
CA TYR A 204 -16.11 -25.73 -10.74
C TYR A 204 -15.88 -24.99 -9.44
N ALA A 205 -16.45 -23.81 -9.31
CA ALA A 205 -16.58 -23.10 -8.05
C ALA A 205 -17.82 -22.21 -8.05
N GLU A 206 -18.51 -22.15 -6.92
CA GLU A 206 -19.67 -21.29 -6.70
C GLU A 206 -19.52 -20.59 -5.35
N VAL A 207 -19.80 -19.29 -5.33
CA VAL A 207 -19.68 -18.42 -4.15
C VAL A 207 -20.93 -17.56 -4.03
N HIS A 208 -21.56 -17.58 -2.86
CA HIS A 208 -22.67 -16.70 -2.52
C HIS A 208 -22.21 -15.67 -1.50
N LEU A 209 -22.30 -14.41 -1.85
CA LEU A 209 -21.88 -13.28 -1.03
C LEU A 209 -23.08 -12.41 -0.70
N LYS A 210 -23.28 -12.15 0.59
CA LYS A 210 -24.24 -11.17 1.08
C LYS A 210 -23.51 -9.84 1.28
N LEU A 211 -23.97 -8.79 0.63
CA LEU A 211 -23.50 -7.43 0.78
C LEU A 211 -24.47 -6.66 1.64
N GLU A 212 -23.99 -6.03 2.70
CA GLU A 212 -24.81 -5.24 3.64
C GLU A 212 -24.21 -3.85 3.79
N PRO A 213 -25.05 -2.78 3.73
CA PRO A 213 -24.56 -1.42 3.94
C PRO A 213 -24.14 -1.22 5.39
N LEU A 214 -23.06 -0.50 5.60
CA LEU A 214 -22.55 -0.10 6.90
C LEU A 214 -22.70 1.42 7.12
N PRO A 215 -22.62 1.91 8.37
CA PRO A 215 -22.55 3.33 8.65
C PRO A 215 -21.37 3.98 7.92
N ARG A 216 -21.56 5.26 7.53
CA ARG A 216 -20.53 6.02 6.82
C ARG A 216 -19.21 6.09 7.60
N GLY A 217 -18.10 5.79 6.92
CA GLY A 217 -16.77 5.74 7.50
C GLY A 217 -16.37 4.39 8.09
N SER A 218 -17.19 3.36 7.92
CA SER A 218 -16.89 1.99 8.40
C SER A 218 -15.90 1.23 7.52
N GLY A 219 -15.68 1.70 6.28
CA GLY A 219 -14.84 1.03 5.30
C GLY A 219 -15.40 -0.31 4.84
N MET A 220 -14.54 -1.16 4.29
CA MET A 220 -14.90 -2.51 3.87
C MET A 220 -14.73 -3.49 5.04
N GLN A 221 -15.68 -4.40 5.20
CA GLN A 221 -15.61 -5.49 6.18
C GLN A 221 -15.89 -6.81 5.50
N PHE A 222 -15.13 -7.84 5.87
CA PHE A 222 -15.29 -9.18 5.31
C PHE A 222 -15.57 -10.18 6.41
N ALA A 223 -16.48 -11.14 6.15
CA ALA A 223 -16.87 -12.16 7.09
C ALA A 223 -17.27 -13.45 6.37
N ALA A 224 -17.27 -14.57 7.11
CA ALA A 224 -17.87 -15.83 6.68
C ALA A 224 -18.93 -16.28 7.68
N ASP A 225 -20.11 -16.53 7.19
CA ASP A 225 -21.24 -17.13 7.89
C ASP A 225 -21.75 -18.33 7.10
N CYS A 226 -20.82 -19.21 6.74
CA CYS A 226 -21.08 -20.41 5.97
C CYS A 226 -20.74 -21.64 6.82
N ARG A 227 -21.65 -22.63 6.83
CA ARG A 227 -21.40 -23.90 7.54
C ARG A 227 -20.31 -24.69 6.86
N GLU A 228 -19.46 -25.36 7.66
CA GLU A 228 -18.37 -26.19 7.14
C GLU A 228 -18.85 -27.35 6.27
N GLU A 229 -20.06 -27.85 6.56
CA GLU A 229 -20.73 -28.89 5.77
C GLU A 229 -21.13 -28.43 4.37
N VAL A 230 -21.33 -27.12 4.17
CA VAL A 230 -21.69 -26.49 2.90
C VAL A 230 -20.43 -26.18 2.08
N LEU A 231 -19.42 -25.59 2.74
CA LEU A 231 -18.13 -25.29 2.15
C LEU A 231 -17.02 -25.46 3.20
N ASP A 232 -16.01 -26.25 2.88
CA ASP A 232 -14.86 -26.48 3.76
C ASP A 232 -14.17 -25.16 4.18
N LYS A 233 -13.67 -25.10 5.42
CA LYS A 233 -13.04 -23.90 5.99
C LYS A 233 -11.84 -23.38 5.20
N ASN A 234 -11.10 -24.25 4.51
CA ASN A 234 -9.97 -23.80 3.70
C ASN A 234 -10.45 -23.01 2.50
N TRP A 235 -11.53 -23.46 1.87
CA TRP A 235 -12.16 -22.71 0.79
C TRP A 235 -12.78 -21.40 1.26
N GLN A 236 -13.42 -21.39 2.44
CA GLN A 236 -13.93 -20.16 3.04
C GLN A 236 -12.82 -19.14 3.26
N ARG A 237 -11.68 -19.52 3.83
CA ARG A 237 -10.52 -18.65 4.02
C ARG A 237 -9.98 -18.14 2.70
N LEU A 238 -9.91 -19.00 1.70
CA LEU A 238 -9.43 -18.61 0.37
C LEU A 238 -10.33 -17.56 -0.27
N VAL A 239 -11.65 -17.68 -0.17
CA VAL A 239 -12.60 -16.67 -0.65
C VAL A 239 -12.39 -15.35 0.09
N LEU A 240 -12.26 -15.37 1.43
CA LEU A 240 -11.98 -14.15 2.19
C LEU A 240 -10.67 -13.49 1.76
N THR A 241 -9.59 -14.25 1.58
CA THR A 241 -8.33 -13.73 1.06
C THR A 241 -8.52 -13.04 -0.31
N HIS A 242 -9.30 -13.66 -1.21
CA HIS A 242 -9.57 -13.06 -2.52
C HIS A 242 -10.45 -11.80 -2.46
N LEU A 243 -11.32 -11.69 -1.46
CA LEU A 243 -12.08 -10.46 -1.21
C LEU A 243 -11.18 -9.34 -0.65
N GLU A 244 -10.20 -9.68 0.20
CA GLU A 244 -9.29 -8.72 0.83
C GLU A 244 -8.18 -8.23 -0.10
N GLU A 245 -7.71 -9.07 -1.03
CA GLU A 245 -6.57 -8.76 -1.92
C GLU A 245 -6.90 -7.76 -3.03
N LYS A 246 -8.19 -7.45 -3.27
CA LYS A 246 -8.62 -6.63 -4.40
C LYS A 246 -9.46 -5.45 -3.95
N GLN A 247 -9.18 -4.28 -4.51
CA GLN A 247 -10.09 -3.14 -4.41
C GLN A 247 -11.34 -3.39 -5.25
N HIS A 248 -12.51 -3.40 -4.60
CA HIS A 248 -13.80 -3.56 -5.26
C HIS A 248 -14.29 -2.20 -5.78
N LEU A 249 -14.80 -2.20 -7.00
CA LEU A 249 -15.34 -1.01 -7.65
C LEU A 249 -16.86 -1.06 -7.67
N GLY A 250 -17.47 0.09 -7.48
CA GLY A 250 -18.92 0.25 -7.64
C GLY A 250 -19.34 0.24 -9.12
N VAL A 251 -20.63 0.12 -9.36
CA VAL A 251 -21.20 -0.07 -10.70
C VAL A 251 -21.68 1.23 -11.34
N LEU A 252 -21.78 2.34 -10.59
CA LEU A 252 -22.32 3.60 -11.09
C LEU A 252 -21.29 4.38 -11.88
N ILE A 253 -20.12 4.60 -11.31
CA ILE A 253 -19.03 5.38 -11.91
C ILE A 253 -17.68 4.63 -11.85
N GLY A 254 -17.67 3.40 -11.35
CA GLY A 254 -16.45 2.63 -11.15
C GLY A 254 -15.56 3.15 -10.01
N ALA A 255 -16.12 3.93 -9.08
CA ALA A 255 -15.38 4.41 -7.92
C ALA A 255 -15.17 3.28 -6.88
N PRO A 256 -14.13 3.36 -6.04
CA PRO A 256 -13.90 2.38 -4.99
C PRO A 256 -15.10 2.20 -4.07
N LEU A 257 -15.48 0.95 -3.81
CA LEU A 257 -16.57 0.62 -2.89
C LEU A 257 -16.13 0.85 -1.45
N THR A 258 -17.01 1.38 -0.61
CA THR A 258 -16.77 1.61 0.82
C THR A 258 -18.05 1.42 1.63
N ASP A 259 -17.90 1.27 2.95
CA ASP A 259 -19.01 1.15 3.90
C ASP A 259 -19.94 -0.02 3.56
N VAL A 260 -19.34 -1.15 3.20
CA VAL A 260 -20.03 -2.38 2.86
C VAL A 260 -19.41 -3.56 3.62
N LYS A 261 -20.25 -4.38 4.22
CA LYS A 261 -19.86 -5.68 4.75
C LYS A 261 -20.19 -6.76 3.71
N ILE A 262 -19.17 -7.51 3.30
CA ILE A 262 -19.33 -8.67 2.43
C ILE A 262 -19.19 -9.93 3.26
N THR A 263 -20.24 -10.74 3.29
CA THR A 263 -20.29 -11.98 4.06
C THR A 263 -20.44 -13.17 3.13
N LEU A 264 -19.52 -14.12 3.19
CA LEU A 264 -19.67 -15.42 2.52
C LEU A 264 -20.75 -16.23 3.24
N ILE A 265 -21.88 -16.47 2.58
CA ILE A 265 -23.03 -17.17 3.16
C ILE A 265 -23.17 -18.62 2.69
N ALA A 266 -22.73 -18.90 1.48
CA ALA A 266 -22.69 -20.26 0.92
C ALA A 266 -21.65 -20.36 -0.19
N GLY A 267 -21.31 -21.59 -0.55
CA GLY A 267 -20.44 -21.88 -1.68
C GLY A 267 -20.46 -23.38 -2.00
N ARG A 268 -19.96 -23.71 -3.16
CA ARG A 268 -19.90 -25.09 -3.60
C ARG A 268 -18.60 -25.40 -4.32
N ALA A 269 -17.98 -26.50 -3.90
CA ALA A 269 -16.80 -27.08 -4.53
C ALA A 269 -17.15 -28.47 -5.11
N HIS A 270 -16.43 -28.89 -6.12
CA HIS A 270 -16.52 -30.23 -6.64
C HIS A 270 -15.23 -31.00 -6.34
N LEU A 271 -15.35 -32.19 -5.72
CA LEU A 271 -14.21 -32.98 -5.22
C LEU A 271 -13.09 -33.26 -6.24
N LYS A 272 -13.42 -33.35 -7.54
CA LYS A 272 -12.47 -33.66 -8.60
C LYS A 272 -12.16 -32.48 -9.54
N HIS A 273 -12.90 -31.37 -9.44
CA HIS A 273 -12.89 -30.30 -10.42
C HIS A 273 -12.74 -28.91 -9.81
N THR A 274 -12.45 -28.81 -8.50
CA THR A 274 -12.20 -27.54 -7.88
C THR A 274 -10.73 -27.41 -7.52
N GLU A 275 -10.11 -26.37 -8.04
CA GLU A 275 -8.76 -25.91 -7.71
C GLU A 275 -8.82 -24.53 -7.04
N GLY A 276 -7.75 -24.13 -6.34
CA GLY A 276 -7.74 -22.84 -5.63
C GLY A 276 -8.03 -21.63 -6.51
N GLY A 277 -7.53 -21.63 -7.74
CA GLY A 277 -7.78 -20.58 -8.71
C GLY A 277 -9.23 -20.43 -9.16
N ASP A 278 -10.05 -21.46 -9.00
CA ASP A 278 -11.46 -21.44 -9.41
C ASP A 278 -12.29 -20.57 -8.48
N PHE A 279 -12.01 -20.62 -7.16
CA PHE A 279 -12.64 -19.75 -6.20
C PHE A 279 -12.25 -18.29 -6.40
N ARG A 280 -11.01 -18.01 -6.83
CA ARG A 280 -10.61 -16.65 -7.22
C ARG A 280 -11.47 -16.12 -8.36
N GLN A 281 -11.65 -16.93 -9.40
CA GLN A 281 -12.49 -16.56 -10.55
C GLN A 281 -13.96 -16.40 -10.18
N ALA A 282 -14.51 -17.29 -9.35
CA ALA A 282 -15.89 -17.19 -8.89
C ALA A 282 -16.11 -15.96 -8.01
N THR A 283 -15.16 -15.63 -7.11
CA THR A 283 -15.26 -14.47 -6.22
C THR A 283 -15.22 -13.13 -6.99
N TYR A 284 -14.54 -13.09 -8.13
CA TYR A 284 -14.41 -11.84 -8.92
C TYR A 284 -15.51 -11.63 -9.97
N ARG A 285 -16.39 -12.58 -10.13
CA ARG A 285 -17.57 -12.50 -11.01
C ARG A 285 -18.82 -11.99 -10.29
#